data_d42ce5df9323e6de72a4e40fa0b7fd14
#
_entry.id   d42ce5df9323e6de72a4e40fa0b7fd14
#
_cell.length_a   1.000
_cell.length_b   1.000
_cell.length_c   1.000
_cell.angle_alpha   90.00
_cell.angle_beta   90.00
_cell.angle_gamma   90.00
#
_symmetry.space_group_name_H-M   'P 1'
#
loop_
_entity.id
_entity.type
_entity.pdbx_description
1 polymer ?
#
loop_
_entity_poly.entity_id
_entity_poly.type
_entity_poly.pdbx_seq_one_letter_code
_entity_poly.pdbx_strand_id
1 'polypeptide(L)'
;MNQNQVKLIAIDMDGTLLNSQKEIPVEIIKAIQEAAAAGIKIVLCTGRPRSGILPHFEKLGLSEEEYIIMNNGCSTYETKNWKLLQYESLSRSEMEELLQACEDFPEVALTLTGEKTYYVVGDEVPELVAYDAGTVFTEAKARSLEEIFAEGQVIFQAMYMADTEPLDAFQNAVQDRLDQSYSTVRSQDYIFEIMPQGATKASGLKHLAEKLGISPDQIMALGDAANDLEMLQFVGQSVAMGNASDDIKELCKYVTLTNDEAGVAHAIRTWAL
;
A
#
# COMPACT_ATOMS: atom_id res chain seq x y z
N MET A 1 13.45 -30.32 -9.19
CA MET A 1 13.19 -28.87 -9.18
C MET A 1 13.43 -28.40 -7.76
N ASN A 2 14.27 -27.38 -7.56
CA ASN A 2 14.50 -26.82 -6.23
C ASN A 2 13.19 -26.29 -5.67
N GLN A 3 12.69 -26.85 -4.58
CA GLN A 3 11.42 -26.46 -3.95
C GLN A 3 11.42 -25.01 -3.43
N ASN A 4 12.57 -24.36 -3.33
CA ASN A 4 12.76 -23.01 -2.79
C ASN A 4 13.07 -21.93 -3.84
N GLN A 5 12.80 -22.18 -5.12
CA GLN A 5 13.01 -21.15 -6.16
C GLN A 5 11.92 -20.09 -6.04
N VAL A 6 12.33 -18.80 -5.97
CA VAL A 6 11.40 -17.65 -5.96
C VAL A 6 10.58 -17.64 -7.25
N LYS A 7 9.26 -17.54 -7.14
CA LYS A 7 8.32 -17.45 -8.25
C LYS A 7 7.54 -16.14 -8.29
N LEU A 8 7.55 -15.42 -7.17
CA LEU A 8 6.87 -14.15 -7.03
C LEU A 8 7.70 -13.21 -6.15
N ILE A 9 7.82 -11.95 -6.55
CA ILE A 9 8.46 -10.91 -5.77
C ILE A 9 7.41 -9.83 -5.49
N ALA A 10 7.09 -9.62 -4.21
CA ALA A 10 6.23 -8.57 -3.71
C ALA A 10 7.10 -7.38 -3.25
N ILE A 11 6.86 -6.20 -3.79
CA ILE A 11 7.71 -5.02 -3.56
C ILE A 11 6.83 -3.88 -3.06
N ASP A 12 7.13 -3.38 -1.87
CA ASP A 12 6.56 -2.11 -1.41
C ASP A 12 7.07 -0.93 -2.26
N MET A 13 6.37 0.19 -2.23
CA MET A 13 6.71 1.34 -3.05
C MET A 13 7.49 2.42 -2.28
N ASP A 14 6.90 3.00 -1.24
CA ASP A 14 7.45 4.17 -0.57
C ASP A 14 8.52 3.78 0.47
N GLY A 15 9.75 4.19 0.25
CA GLY A 15 10.88 3.75 1.09
C GLY A 15 11.48 2.41 0.66
N THR A 16 10.93 1.76 -0.36
CA THR A 16 11.40 0.47 -0.91
C THR A 16 11.73 0.58 -2.39
N LEU A 17 10.72 0.61 -3.27
CA LEU A 17 10.92 0.75 -4.72
C LEU A 17 11.38 2.15 -5.12
N LEU A 18 10.80 3.16 -4.46
CA LEU A 18 11.07 4.58 -4.70
C LEU A 18 12.20 5.08 -3.80
N ASN A 19 13.14 5.80 -4.38
CA ASN A 19 14.18 6.51 -3.64
C ASN A 19 13.63 7.75 -2.91
N SER A 20 14.50 8.48 -2.20
CA SER A 20 14.12 9.71 -1.48
C SER A 20 13.60 10.83 -2.39
N GLN A 21 13.87 10.79 -3.69
CA GLN A 21 13.37 11.71 -4.71
C GLN A 21 12.05 11.24 -5.33
N LYS A 22 11.45 10.14 -4.82
CA LYS A 22 10.24 9.49 -5.35
C LYS A 22 10.41 9.02 -6.80
N GLU A 23 11.61 8.61 -7.16
CA GLU A 23 11.96 8.02 -8.45
C GLU A 23 12.35 6.55 -8.32
N ILE A 24 12.20 5.77 -9.40
CA ILE A 24 12.71 4.39 -9.47
C ILE A 24 14.10 4.43 -10.09
N PRO A 25 15.16 4.06 -9.36
CA PRO A 25 16.52 3.95 -9.93
C PRO A 25 16.57 2.98 -11.11
N VAL A 26 17.36 3.33 -12.14
CA VAL A 26 17.47 2.51 -13.36
C VAL A 26 17.95 1.10 -13.07
N GLU A 27 18.79 0.91 -12.06
CA GLU A 27 19.29 -0.38 -11.61
C GLU A 27 18.16 -1.27 -11.11
N ILE A 28 17.16 -0.70 -10.40
CA ILE A 28 15.98 -1.41 -9.90
C ILE A 28 15.10 -1.82 -11.08
N ILE A 29 14.85 -0.92 -12.05
CA ILE A 29 14.06 -1.24 -13.26
C ILE A 29 14.67 -2.44 -13.98
N LYS A 30 15.99 -2.44 -14.19
CA LYS A 30 16.71 -3.55 -14.85
C LYS A 30 16.57 -4.87 -14.07
N ALA A 31 16.76 -4.85 -12.75
CA ALA A 31 16.67 -6.06 -11.93
C ALA A 31 15.25 -6.64 -11.94
N ILE A 32 14.20 -5.79 -11.90
CA ILE A 32 12.81 -6.20 -12.02
C ILE A 32 12.55 -6.84 -13.40
N GLN A 33 13.07 -6.23 -14.49
CA GLN A 33 12.95 -6.79 -15.83
C GLN A 33 13.70 -8.11 -15.99
N GLU A 34 14.88 -8.25 -15.38
CA GLU A 34 15.65 -9.51 -15.32
C GLU A 34 14.83 -10.62 -14.62
N ALA A 35 14.22 -10.30 -13.48
CA ALA A 35 13.37 -11.24 -12.74
C ALA A 35 12.12 -11.64 -13.53
N ALA A 36 11.41 -10.68 -14.14
CA ALA A 36 10.26 -10.95 -14.99
C ALA A 36 10.62 -11.82 -16.21
N ALA A 37 11.76 -11.54 -16.86
CA ALA A 37 12.28 -12.34 -17.96
C ALA A 37 12.65 -13.78 -17.54
N ALA A 38 13.03 -13.98 -16.28
CA ALA A 38 13.26 -15.32 -15.70
C ALA A 38 11.95 -16.04 -15.32
N GLY A 39 10.78 -15.43 -15.56
CA GLY A 39 9.46 -15.99 -15.27
C GLY A 39 8.98 -15.79 -13.84
N ILE A 40 9.63 -14.90 -13.08
CA ILE A 40 9.21 -14.54 -11.72
C ILE A 40 8.14 -13.45 -11.82
N LYS A 41 7.00 -13.65 -11.17
CA LYS A 41 5.90 -12.66 -11.12
C LYS A 41 6.27 -11.47 -10.25
N ILE A 42 5.95 -10.28 -10.73
CA ILE A 42 6.20 -9.03 -10.01
C ILE A 42 4.89 -8.50 -9.44
N VAL A 43 4.90 -8.15 -8.17
CA VAL A 43 3.74 -7.60 -7.46
C VAL A 43 4.17 -6.32 -6.74
N LEU A 44 3.58 -5.19 -7.10
CA LEU A 44 3.72 -3.98 -6.28
C LEU A 44 2.67 -4.01 -5.17
N CYS A 45 3.09 -3.75 -3.93
CA CYS A 45 2.22 -3.75 -2.74
C CYS A 45 2.30 -2.37 -2.07
N THR A 46 1.19 -1.61 -2.03
CA THR A 46 1.26 -0.21 -1.59
C THR A 46 -0.03 0.26 -0.92
N GLY A 47 0.06 1.29 -0.07
CA GLY A 47 -1.10 2.06 0.42
C GLY A 47 -1.69 2.99 -0.65
N ARG A 48 -0.94 3.30 -1.70
CA ARG A 48 -1.35 4.25 -2.74
C ARG A 48 -2.57 3.79 -3.51
N PRO A 49 -3.44 4.74 -3.97
CA PRO A 49 -4.48 4.47 -4.96
C PRO A 49 -3.88 4.30 -6.35
N ARG A 50 -4.69 3.83 -7.30
CA ARG A 50 -4.26 3.56 -8.69
C ARG A 50 -3.55 4.73 -9.37
N SER A 51 -4.01 5.96 -9.16
CA SER A 51 -3.38 7.17 -9.72
C SER A 51 -1.92 7.31 -9.29
N GLY A 52 -1.62 6.99 -8.03
CA GLY A 52 -0.28 7.07 -7.46
C GLY A 52 0.68 5.97 -7.92
N ILE A 53 0.19 4.98 -8.64
CA ILE A 53 0.98 3.82 -9.07
C ILE A 53 1.26 3.84 -10.57
N LEU A 54 0.28 4.19 -11.39
CA LEU A 54 0.34 4.13 -12.84
C LEU A 54 1.63 4.71 -13.43
N PRO A 55 2.04 5.96 -13.10
CA PRO A 55 3.24 6.56 -13.68
C PRO A 55 4.53 5.83 -13.31
N HIS A 56 4.54 5.15 -12.15
CA HIS A 56 5.70 4.36 -11.70
C HIS A 56 5.71 2.98 -12.35
N PHE A 57 4.55 2.32 -12.42
CA PHE A 57 4.43 1.00 -13.05
C PHE A 57 4.79 1.05 -14.54
N GLU A 58 4.36 2.06 -15.28
CA GLU A 58 4.70 2.25 -16.69
C GLU A 58 6.21 2.36 -16.92
N LYS A 59 6.96 2.99 -15.99
CA LYS A 59 8.42 3.09 -16.07
C LYS A 59 9.13 1.73 -15.94
N LEU A 60 8.49 0.73 -15.33
CA LEU A 60 9.07 -0.61 -15.23
C LEU A 60 9.15 -1.32 -16.60
N GLY A 61 8.33 -0.91 -17.57
CA GLY A 61 8.35 -1.44 -18.93
C GLY A 61 8.08 -2.95 -19.01
N LEU A 62 7.26 -3.47 -18.09
CA LEU A 62 6.90 -4.89 -18.05
C LEU A 62 5.89 -5.20 -19.15
N SER A 63 6.12 -6.30 -19.90
CA SER A 63 5.30 -6.70 -21.04
C SER A 63 4.32 -7.83 -20.72
N GLU A 64 4.58 -8.58 -19.66
CA GLU A 64 3.76 -9.69 -19.22
C GLU A 64 2.67 -9.23 -18.23
N GLU A 65 1.72 -10.12 -17.96
CA GLU A 65 0.72 -9.93 -16.94
C GLU A 65 1.37 -9.96 -15.55
N GLU A 66 1.29 -8.83 -14.84
CA GLU A 66 1.76 -8.67 -13.49
C GLU A 66 0.62 -8.25 -12.57
N TYR A 67 0.89 -8.02 -11.30
CA TYR A 67 -0.14 -7.74 -10.32
C TYR A 67 0.21 -6.54 -9.45
N ILE A 68 -0.83 -5.86 -8.96
CA ILE A 68 -0.67 -4.75 -8.03
C ILE A 68 -1.69 -4.92 -6.89
N ILE A 69 -1.21 -4.83 -5.67
CA ILE A 69 -1.99 -4.78 -4.45
C ILE A 69 -1.97 -3.34 -3.96
N MET A 70 -3.12 -2.69 -3.91
CA MET A 70 -3.30 -1.27 -3.62
C MET A 70 -4.12 -1.04 -2.36
N ASN A 71 -4.10 0.21 -1.88
CA ASN A 71 -4.88 0.61 -0.73
C ASN A 71 -4.64 -0.33 0.47
N ASN A 72 -3.36 -0.63 0.77
CA ASN A 72 -2.94 -1.56 1.82
C ASN A 72 -3.63 -2.95 1.77
N GLY A 73 -3.87 -3.47 0.58
CA GLY A 73 -4.47 -4.79 0.40
C GLY A 73 -5.96 -4.77 0.09
N CYS A 74 -6.62 -3.62 0.19
CA CYS A 74 -8.05 -3.52 -0.10
C CYS A 74 -8.41 -3.77 -1.56
N SER A 75 -7.46 -3.69 -2.49
CA SER A 75 -7.74 -3.99 -3.89
C SER A 75 -6.54 -4.64 -4.59
N THR A 76 -6.81 -5.67 -5.40
CA THR A 76 -5.79 -6.39 -6.19
C THR A 76 -6.19 -6.36 -7.65
N TYR A 77 -5.25 -5.91 -8.49
CA TYR A 77 -5.44 -5.81 -9.95
C TYR A 77 -4.45 -6.68 -10.72
N GLU A 78 -4.92 -7.20 -11.84
CA GLU A 78 -4.09 -7.71 -12.93
C GLU A 78 -3.79 -6.54 -13.87
N THR A 79 -2.51 -6.36 -14.26
CA THR A 79 -2.04 -5.14 -14.93
C THR A 79 -2.32 -5.09 -16.43
N LYS A 80 -2.40 -6.24 -17.11
CA LYS A 80 -2.57 -6.31 -18.56
C LYS A 80 -3.83 -5.60 -19.05
N ASN A 81 -4.94 -5.77 -18.33
CA ASN A 81 -6.22 -5.14 -18.65
C ASN A 81 -6.74 -4.26 -17.50
N TRP A 82 -5.95 -4.06 -16.47
CA TRP A 82 -6.34 -3.38 -15.24
C TRP A 82 -7.62 -3.96 -14.65
N LYS A 83 -7.69 -5.30 -14.65
CA LYS A 83 -8.84 -6.01 -14.12
C LYS A 83 -8.75 -6.13 -12.61
N LEU A 84 -9.78 -5.64 -11.93
CA LEU A 84 -9.96 -5.85 -10.50
C LEU A 84 -10.21 -7.34 -10.25
N LEU A 85 -9.33 -7.99 -9.50
CA LEU A 85 -9.40 -9.42 -9.19
C LEU A 85 -10.14 -9.68 -7.88
N GLN A 86 -9.92 -8.81 -6.91
CA GLN A 86 -10.46 -8.88 -5.56
C GLN A 86 -10.46 -7.51 -4.93
N TYR A 87 -11.42 -7.25 -4.04
CA TYR A 87 -11.42 -6.05 -3.21
C TYR A 87 -12.17 -6.28 -1.90
N GLU A 88 -11.79 -5.50 -0.90
CA GLU A 88 -12.50 -5.23 0.32
C GLU A 88 -12.90 -3.74 0.31
N SER A 89 -14.04 -3.40 0.87
CA SER A 89 -14.57 -2.02 0.82
C SER A 89 -15.28 -1.66 2.11
N LEU A 90 -15.25 -0.38 2.45
CA LEU A 90 -16.03 0.16 3.55
C LEU A 90 -17.50 0.26 3.16
N SER A 91 -18.38 -0.21 4.05
CA SER A 91 -19.82 -0.06 3.93
C SER A 91 -20.27 1.36 4.30
N ARG A 92 -21.52 1.69 3.95
CA ARG A 92 -22.12 2.97 4.32
C ARG A 92 -22.08 3.22 5.84
N SER A 93 -22.47 2.24 6.64
CA SER A 93 -22.48 2.35 8.10
C SER A 93 -21.10 2.53 8.71
N GLU A 94 -20.08 1.90 8.13
CA GLU A 94 -18.70 2.10 8.56
C GLU A 94 -18.20 3.51 8.24
N MET A 95 -18.50 4.04 7.04
CA MET A 95 -18.13 5.42 6.70
C MET A 95 -18.85 6.46 7.59
N GLU A 96 -20.12 6.22 7.96
CA GLU A 96 -20.87 7.05 8.91
C GLU A 96 -20.23 6.99 10.33
N GLU A 97 -19.82 5.80 10.78
CA GLU A 97 -19.09 5.61 12.05
C GLU A 97 -17.75 6.34 12.05
N LEU A 98 -16.99 6.24 10.95
CA LEU A 98 -15.70 6.91 10.83
C LEU A 98 -15.85 8.44 10.81
N LEU A 99 -16.89 8.98 10.17
CA LEU A 99 -17.17 10.41 10.25
C LEU A 99 -17.49 10.84 11.69
N GLN A 100 -18.33 10.10 12.39
CA GLN A 100 -18.67 10.38 13.78
C GLN A 100 -17.43 10.34 14.70
N ALA A 101 -16.45 9.48 14.39
CA ALA A 101 -15.24 9.36 15.21
C ALA A 101 -14.41 10.64 15.25
N CYS A 102 -14.46 11.50 14.23
CA CYS A 102 -13.71 12.76 14.17
C CYS A 102 -14.54 14.03 14.46
N GLU A 103 -15.82 13.91 14.85
CA GLU A 103 -16.70 15.08 15.12
C GLU A 103 -16.12 16.03 16.19
N ASP A 104 -15.46 15.50 17.22
CA ASP A 104 -14.84 16.27 18.28
C ASP A 104 -13.42 16.78 17.93
N PHE A 105 -12.93 16.49 16.72
CA PHE A 105 -11.58 16.82 16.26
C PHE A 105 -11.62 17.63 14.96
N PRO A 106 -11.98 18.92 15.00
CA PRO A 106 -12.22 19.74 13.81
C PRO A 106 -10.98 19.95 12.92
N GLU A 107 -9.77 19.70 13.44
CA GLU A 107 -8.52 19.78 12.68
C GLU A 107 -8.21 18.52 11.89
N VAL A 108 -8.97 17.42 12.11
CA VAL A 108 -8.77 16.12 11.47
C VAL A 108 -9.76 15.97 10.31
N ALA A 109 -9.24 15.93 9.11
CA ALA A 109 -10.03 15.69 7.90
C ALA A 109 -10.21 14.18 7.67
N LEU A 110 -11.44 13.74 7.44
CA LEU A 110 -11.73 12.40 6.96
C LEU A 110 -11.68 12.38 5.42
N THR A 111 -10.81 11.57 4.86
CA THR A 111 -10.72 11.32 3.41
C THR A 111 -11.13 9.88 3.09
N LEU A 112 -11.68 9.67 1.90
CA LEU A 112 -12.17 8.39 1.41
C LEU A 112 -11.62 8.14 0.01
N THR A 113 -10.94 7.01 -0.19
CA THR A 113 -10.36 6.63 -1.47
C THR A 113 -11.03 5.40 -2.07
N GLY A 114 -11.37 5.50 -3.34
CA GLY A 114 -11.94 4.43 -4.14
C GLY A 114 -11.09 4.16 -5.39
N GLU A 115 -11.67 3.45 -6.36
CA GLU A 115 -10.94 3.08 -7.57
C GLU A 115 -10.44 4.30 -8.38
N LYS A 116 -11.27 5.35 -8.47
CA LYS A 116 -11.00 6.54 -9.29
C LYS A 116 -11.28 7.84 -8.54
N THR A 117 -11.48 7.74 -7.25
CA THR A 117 -11.97 8.87 -6.45
C THR A 117 -11.09 9.07 -5.22
N TYR A 118 -10.88 10.32 -4.90
CA TYR A 118 -10.27 10.78 -3.66
C TYR A 118 -11.17 11.88 -3.11
N TYR A 119 -11.95 11.56 -2.09
CA TYR A 119 -12.86 12.50 -1.44
C TYR A 119 -12.29 12.99 -0.12
N VAL A 120 -12.62 14.22 0.25
CA VAL A 120 -12.63 14.67 1.63
C VAL A 120 -14.07 14.91 2.05
N VAL A 121 -14.45 14.39 3.21
CA VAL A 121 -15.82 14.56 3.73
C VAL A 121 -15.94 15.93 4.35
N GLY A 122 -16.67 16.84 3.69
CA GLY A 122 -16.82 18.23 4.12
C GLY A 122 -17.11 19.17 2.96
N ASP A 123 -17.06 20.48 3.26
CA ASP A 123 -17.42 21.55 2.31
C ASP A 123 -16.22 22.07 1.50
N GLU A 124 -14.99 21.85 1.98
CA GLU A 124 -13.77 22.32 1.34
C GLU A 124 -12.64 21.29 1.42
N VAL A 125 -11.64 21.43 0.57
CA VAL A 125 -10.44 20.58 0.58
C VAL A 125 -9.33 21.29 1.35
N PRO A 126 -8.91 20.77 2.53
CA PRO A 126 -7.79 21.31 3.27
C PRO A 126 -6.48 21.28 2.46
N GLU A 127 -5.58 22.24 2.69
CA GLU A 127 -4.29 22.31 1.98
C GLU A 127 -3.47 21.03 2.10
N LEU A 128 -3.45 20.42 3.29
CA LEU A 128 -2.74 19.15 3.52
C LEU A 128 -3.32 18.01 2.68
N VAL A 129 -4.65 17.91 2.57
CA VAL A 129 -5.32 16.91 1.72
C VAL A 129 -5.05 17.17 0.24
N ALA A 130 -5.06 18.43 -0.19
CA ALA A 130 -4.73 18.80 -1.56
C ALA A 130 -3.27 18.46 -1.90
N TYR A 131 -2.35 18.71 -0.96
CA TYR A 131 -0.95 18.32 -1.08
C TYR A 131 -0.79 16.80 -1.25
N ASP A 132 -1.40 16.02 -0.36
CA ASP A 132 -1.32 14.56 -0.39
C ASP A 132 -1.90 13.98 -1.69
N ALA A 133 -3.10 14.43 -2.09
CA ALA A 133 -3.71 14.04 -3.37
C ALA A 133 -2.78 14.33 -4.56
N GLY A 134 -2.07 15.47 -4.54
CA GLY A 134 -1.06 15.81 -5.54
C GLY A 134 0.11 14.82 -5.58
N THR A 135 0.54 14.28 -4.43
CA THR A 135 1.64 13.29 -4.37
C THR A 135 1.28 11.95 -5.02
N VAL A 136 -0.01 11.66 -5.12
CA VAL A 136 -0.55 10.46 -5.80
C VAL A 136 -1.23 10.80 -7.14
N PHE A 137 -0.85 11.93 -7.74
CA PHE A 137 -1.26 12.37 -9.08
C PHE A 137 -2.78 12.44 -9.28
N THR A 138 -3.51 12.89 -8.26
CA THR A 138 -4.96 13.08 -8.31
C THR A 138 -5.37 14.39 -7.65
N GLU A 139 -6.66 14.69 -7.70
CA GLU A 139 -7.27 15.82 -7.02
C GLU A 139 -8.30 15.32 -6.01
N ALA A 140 -8.23 15.81 -4.78
CA ALA A 140 -9.26 15.56 -3.81
C ALA A 140 -10.51 16.39 -4.12
N LYS A 141 -11.69 15.84 -3.82
CA LYS A 141 -13.00 16.50 -4.00
C LYS A 141 -13.73 16.57 -2.68
N ALA A 142 -14.09 17.78 -2.27
CA ALA A 142 -14.98 17.96 -1.12
C ALA A 142 -16.38 17.44 -1.45
N ARG A 143 -16.94 16.60 -0.60
CA ARG A 143 -18.27 16.00 -0.71
C ARG A 143 -18.82 15.68 0.68
N SER A 144 -20.13 15.84 0.84
CA SER A 144 -20.83 15.21 1.96
C SER A 144 -20.89 13.68 1.77
N LEU A 145 -21.09 12.92 2.85
CA LEU A 145 -21.29 11.46 2.74
C LEU A 145 -22.49 11.11 1.86
N GLU A 146 -23.56 11.91 1.91
CA GLU A 146 -24.76 11.69 1.10
C GLU A 146 -24.46 11.79 -0.40
N GLU A 147 -23.64 12.76 -0.82
CA GLU A 147 -23.19 12.90 -2.19
C GLU A 147 -22.31 11.71 -2.62
N ILE A 148 -21.38 11.28 -1.76
CA ILE A 148 -20.53 10.11 -2.02
C ILE A 148 -21.38 8.85 -2.21
N PHE A 149 -22.39 8.65 -1.36
CA PHE A 149 -23.31 7.52 -1.49
C PHE A 149 -24.15 7.60 -2.77
N ALA A 150 -24.58 8.80 -3.16
CA ALA A 150 -25.35 9.01 -4.39
C ALA A 150 -24.50 8.73 -5.65
N GLU A 151 -23.19 8.98 -5.62
CA GLU A 151 -22.27 8.65 -6.72
C GLU A 151 -22.05 7.12 -6.86
N GLY A 152 -22.36 6.33 -5.83
CA GLY A 152 -22.30 4.85 -5.86
C GLY A 152 -20.88 4.28 -6.05
N GLN A 153 -19.86 5.03 -5.67
CA GLN A 153 -18.47 4.59 -5.79
C GLN A 153 -18.11 3.57 -4.69
N VAL A 154 -17.29 2.59 -5.05
CA VAL A 154 -16.70 1.66 -4.07
C VAL A 154 -15.58 2.39 -3.35
N ILE A 155 -15.64 2.45 -2.03
CA ILE A 155 -14.61 3.05 -1.17
C ILE A 155 -13.77 1.94 -0.53
N PHE A 156 -12.49 1.92 -0.83
CA PHE A 156 -11.58 0.89 -0.37
C PHE A 156 -11.02 1.18 1.01
N GLN A 157 -10.68 2.44 1.28
CA GLN A 157 -10.10 2.85 2.56
C GLN A 157 -10.51 4.27 2.93
N ALA A 158 -10.41 4.57 4.22
CA ALA A 158 -10.49 5.91 4.77
C ALA A 158 -9.12 6.33 5.31
N MET A 159 -8.87 7.64 5.38
CA MET A 159 -7.68 8.19 6.03
C MET A 159 -8.11 9.40 6.86
N TYR A 160 -7.62 9.49 8.07
CA TYR A 160 -7.66 10.71 8.87
C TYR A 160 -6.38 11.48 8.64
N MET A 161 -6.52 12.75 8.31
CA MET A 161 -5.39 13.60 7.94
C MET A 161 -5.42 14.91 8.73
N ALA A 162 -4.32 15.20 9.37
CA ALA A 162 -4.07 16.45 10.07
C ALA A 162 -2.55 16.64 10.28
N ASP A 163 -2.15 17.81 10.78
CA ASP A 163 -0.79 17.98 11.29
C ASP A 163 -0.51 16.95 12.40
N THR A 164 0.76 16.62 12.63
CA THR A 164 1.18 15.52 13.51
C THR A 164 0.55 15.60 14.91
N GLU A 165 0.59 16.75 15.59
CA GLU A 165 0.10 16.89 16.96
C GLU A 165 -1.43 16.67 17.09
N PRO A 166 -2.31 17.31 16.29
CA PRO A 166 -3.73 17.01 16.29
C PRO A 166 -4.05 15.55 15.92
N LEU A 167 -3.32 14.98 14.95
CA LEU A 167 -3.55 13.62 14.53
C LEU A 167 -3.13 12.60 15.60
N ASP A 168 -2.05 12.86 16.34
CA ASP A 168 -1.63 12.04 17.48
C ASP A 168 -2.67 12.06 18.60
N ALA A 169 -3.21 13.24 18.93
CA ALA A 169 -4.28 13.38 19.91
C ALA A 169 -5.54 12.60 19.50
N PHE A 170 -5.94 12.72 18.23
CA PHE A 170 -7.05 11.96 17.67
C PHE A 170 -6.79 10.45 17.72
N GLN A 171 -5.67 9.99 17.18
CA GLN A 171 -5.31 8.58 17.13
C GLN A 171 -5.32 7.96 18.54
N ASN A 172 -4.70 8.61 19.52
CA ASN A 172 -4.69 8.14 20.91
C ASN A 172 -6.10 8.01 21.51
N ALA A 173 -7.04 8.84 21.08
CA ALA A 173 -8.42 8.80 21.59
C ALA A 173 -9.27 7.68 20.96
N VAL A 174 -8.97 7.29 19.71
CA VAL A 174 -9.87 6.41 18.94
C VAL A 174 -9.29 5.05 18.57
N GLN A 175 -7.97 4.87 18.58
CA GLN A 175 -7.28 3.69 18.05
C GLN A 175 -7.77 2.39 18.69
N ASP A 176 -7.81 2.29 20.02
CA ASP A 176 -8.22 1.07 20.71
C ASP A 176 -9.65 0.61 20.32
N ARG A 177 -10.51 1.56 19.98
CA ARG A 177 -11.87 1.29 19.51
C ARG A 177 -11.86 0.87 18.03
N LEU A 178 -11.14 1.60 17.19
CA LEU A 178 -11.10 1.33 15.76
C LEU A 178 -10.40 0.00 15.45
N ASP A 179 -9.35 -0.36 16.18
CA ASP A 179 -8.63 -1.63 16.01
C ASP A 179 -9.49 -2.88 16.29
N GLN A 180 -10.64 -2.71 16.94
CA GLN A 180 -11.59 -3.81 17.15
C GLN A 180 -12.40 -4.17 15.89
N SER A 181 -12.57 -3.21 14.98
CA SER A 181 -13.45 -3.34 13.81
C SER A 181 -12.74 -3.11 12.47
N TYR A 182 -11.55 -2.54 12.49
CA TYR A 182 -10.80 -2.13 11.31
C TYR A 182 -9.35 -2.58 11.39
N SER A 183 -8.69 -2.65 10.24
CA SER A 183 -7.24 -2.66 10.16
C SER A 183 -6.76 -1.22 10.10
N THR A 184 -5.88 -0.81 11.03
CA THR A 184 -5.41 0.57 11.10
C THR A 184 -3.90 0.66 10.97
N VAL A 185 -3.39 1.73 10.37
CA VAL A 185 -1.95 1.99 10.26
C VAL A 185 -1.64 3.48 10.19
N ARG A 186 -0.61 3.92 10.90
CA ARG A 186 -0.01 5.24 10.72
C ARG A 186 1.05 5.13 9.62
N SER A 187 0.72 5.58 8.41
CA SER A 187 1.62 5.44 7.25
C SER A 187 2.53 6.66 7.04
N GLN A 188 2.10 7.81 7.52
CA GLN A 188 2.85 9.08 7.50
C GLN A 188 2.57 9.85 8.79
N ASP A 189 3.42 10.82 9.12
CA ASP A 189 3.23 11.67 10.30
C ASP A 189 1.88 12.42 10.30
N TYR A 190 1.27 12.56 9.14
CA TYR A 190 0.02 13.28 8.91
C TYR A 190 -1.11 12.40 8.38
N ILE A 191 -0.93 11.05 8.29
CA ILE A 191 -1.95 10.11 7.79
C ILE A 191 -2.13 8.93 8.75
N PHE A 192 -3.35 8.74 9.22
CA PHE A 192 -3.80 7.55 9.92
C PHE A 192 -4.85 6.84 9.06
N GLU A 193 -4.50 5.68 8.52
CA GLU A 193 -5.28 4.92 7.54
C GLU A 193 -6.18 3.90 8.21
N ILE A 194 -7.39 3.74 7.68
CA ILE A 194 -8.41 2.81 8.15
C ILE A 194 -8.89 1.96 6.98
N MET A 195 -8.71 0.67 7.08
CA MET A 195 -9.15 -0.33 6.10
C MET A 195 -10.21 -1.26 6.71
N PRO A 196 -11.03 -1.93 5.90
CA PRO A 196 -11.87 -3.02 6.36
C PRO A 196 -11.07 -4.03 7.20
N GLN A 197 -11.71 -4.62 8.21
CA GLN A 197 -11.04 -5.55 9.12
C GLN A 197 -10.37 -6.70 8.36
N GLY A 198 -9.10 -6.95 8.64
CA GLY A 198 -8.30 -7.98 8.01
C GLY A 198 -7.74 -7.61 6.64
N ALA A 199 -8.07 -6.44 6.08
CA ALA A 199 -7.43 -5.94 4.87
C ALA A 199 -6.04 -5.39 5.20
N THR A 200 -5.00 -6.08 4.71
CA THR A 200 -3.58 -5.73 4.84
C THR A 200 -2.83 -6.11 3.57
N LYS A 201 -1.64 -5.57 3.36
CA LYS A 201 -0.79 -6.00 2.23
C LYS A 201 -0.59 -7.53 2.24
N ALA A 202 -0.49 -8.13 3.42
CA ALA A 202 -0.37 -9.57 3.59
C ALA A 202 -1.61 -10.33 3.13
N SER A 203 -2.82 -9.87 3.49
CA SER A 203 -4.06 -10.53 3.07
C SER A 203 -4.23 -10.49 1.54
N GLY A 204 -3.94 -9.34 0.92
CA GLY A 204 -3.94 -9.21 -0.54
C GLY A 204 -2.94 -10.15 -1.22
N LEU A 205 -1.70 -10.22 -0.68
CA LEU A 205 -0.66 -11.11 -1.20
C LEU A 205 -1.01 -12.58 -1.01
N LYS A 206 -1.58 -12.95 0.12
CA LYS A 206 -2.04 -14.32 0.41
C LYS A 206 -3.10 -14.77 -0.59
N HIS A 207 -4.13 -13.99 -0.82
CA HIS A 207 -5.17 -14.31 -1.78
C HIS A 207 -4.63 -14.42 -3.22
N LEU A 208 -3.72 -13.51 -3.61
CA LEU A 208 -3.08 -13.58 -4.91
C LEU A 208 -2.22 -14.85 -5.05
N ALA A 209 -1.42 -15.18 -4.05
CA ALA A 209 -0.57 -16.37 -4.03
C ALA A 209 -1.40 -17.67 -4.14
N GLU A 210 -2.51 -17.78 -3.40
CA GLU A 210 -3.46 -18.88 -3.48
C GLU A 210 -4.03 -19.02 -4.90
N LYS A 211 -4.45 -17.90 -5.50
CA LYS A 211 -4.98 -17.85 -6.87
C LYS A 211 -3.96 -18.32 -7.91
N LEU A 212 -2.68 -17.99 -7.72
CA LEU A 212 -1.58 -18.36 -8.62
C LEU A 212 -0.99 -19.75 -8.32
N GLY A 213 -1.40 -20.39 -7.22
CA GLY A 213 -0.84 -21.68 -6.78
C GLY A 213 0.63 -21.58 -6.35
N ILE A 214 1.02 -20.43 -5.79
CA ILE A 214 2.38 -20.13 -5.31
C ILE A 214 2.39 -20.26 -3.78
N SER A 215 3.28 -21.09 -3.23
CA SER A 215 3.42 -21.23 -1.77
C SER A 215 4.22 -20.07 -1.17
N PRO A 216 4.02 -19.71 0.11
CA PRO A 216 4.77 -18.65 0.77
C PRO A 216 6.30 -18.82 0.66
N ASP A 217 6.82 -20.05 0.70
CA ASP A 217 8.25 -20.35 0.55
C ASP A 217 8.83 -19.95 -0.81
N GLN A 218 7.97 -19.77 -1.82
CA GLN A 218 8.33 -19.35 -3.17
C GLN A 218 8.13 -17.85 -3.41
N ILE A 219 7.83 -17.10 -2.35
CA ILE A 219 7.61 -15.65 -2.43
C ILE A 219 8.76 -14.93 -1.73
N MET A 220 9.31 -13.92 -2.40
CA MET A 220 10.16 -12.89 -1.81
C MET A 220 9.31 -11.65 -1.59
N ALA A 221 9.43 -11.02 -0.42
CA ALA A 221 8.82 -9.71 -0.17
C ALA A 221 9.87 -8.72 0.34
N LEU A 222 9.77 -7.49 -0.15
CA LEU A 222 10.63 -6.37 0.25
C LEU A 222 9.77 -5.25 0.82
N GLY A 223 10.20 -4.69 1.95
CA GLY A 223 9.48 -3.60 2.63
C GLY A 223 10.36 -2.91 3.67
N ASP A 224 9.90 -1.76 4.19
CA ASP A 224 10.65 -0.95 5.15
C ASP A 224 9.82 -0.41 6.33
N ALA A 225 8.49 -0.46 6.26
CA ALA A 225 7.61 0.19 7.20
C ALA A 225 6.64 -0.77 7.93
N ALA A 226 5.93 -0.26 8.93
CA ALA A 226 5.04 -1.05 9.78
C ALA A 226 3.92 -1.76 9.00
N ASN A 227 3.40 -1.17 7.93
CA ASN A 227 2.38 -1.76 7.06
C ASN A 227 2.89 -2.92 6.18
N ASP A 228 4.21 -3.19 6.19
CA ASP A 228 4.83 -4.32 5.51
C ASP A 228 5.02 -5.53 6.43
N LEU A 229 4.96 -5.35 7.75
CA LEU A 229 5.33 -6.38 8.74
C LEU A 229 4.64 -7.71 8.50
N GLU A 230 3.32 -7.70 8.34
CA GLU A 230 2.57 -8.93 8.12
C GLU A 230 2.92 -9.59 6.78
N MET A 231 3.18 -8.79 5.74
CA MET A 231 3.62 -9.28 4.43
C MET A 231 5.01 -9.93 4.54
N LEU A 232 5.94 -9.29 5.24
CA LEU A 232 7.29 -9.82 5.47
C LEU A 232 7.26 -11.10 6.32
N GLN A 233 6.38 -11.20 7.31
CA GLN A 233 6.20 -12.41 8.12
C GLN A 233 5.52 -13.56 7.37
N PHE A 234 4.69 -13.26 6.38
CA PHE A 234 3.96 -14.27 5.61
C PHE A 234 4.85 -15.06 4.66
N VAL A 235 5.91 -14.45 4.12
CA VAL A 235 6.70 -15.02 3.02
C VAL A 235 7.94 -15.79 3.50
N GLY A 236 8.40 -16.75 2.69
CA GLY A 236 9.61 -17.54 3.01
C GLY A 236 10.91 -16.78 2.75
N GLN A 237 10.90 -15.71 1.95
CA GLN A 237 12.08 -14.89 1.63
C GLN A 237 11.78 -13.42 1.96
N SER A 238 11.73 -13.09 3.26
CA SER A 238 11.52 -11.69 3.71
C SER A 238 12.82 -10.89 3.65
N VAL A 239 12.73 -9.68 3.12
CA VAL A 239 13.85 -8.76 2.93
C VAL A 239 13.47 -7.39 3.50
N ALA A 240 14.13 -6.97 4.57
CA ALA A 240 14.06 -5.60 5.07
C ALA A 240 14.98 -4.69 4.26
N MET A 241 14.49 -3.50 3.93
CA MET A 241 15.34 -2.45 3.35
C MET A 241 16.35 -1.93 4.38
N GLY A 242 17.50 -1.44 3.91
CA GLY A 242 18.53 -0.87 4.77
C GLY A 242 18.08 0.36 5.58
N ASN A 243 17.09 1.09 5.07
CA ASN A 243 16.45 2.23 5.74
C ASN A 243 15.31 1.85 6.69
N ALA A 244 14.90 0.57 6.78
CA ALA A 244 13.90 0.11 7.72
C ALA A 244 14.37 0.26 9.18
N SER A 245 13.43 0.28 10.13
CA SER A 245 13.75 0.24 11.56
C SER A 245 14.42 -1.08 11.95
N ASP A 246 15.13 -1.08 13.09
CA ASP A 246 15.82 -2.27 13.57
C ASP A 246 14.83 -3.40 13.88
N ASP A 247 13.65 -3.10 14.41
CA ASP A 247 12.59 -4.07 14.69
C ASP A 247 12.15 -4.83 13.42
N ILE A 248 12.03 -4.13 12.28
CA ILE A 248 11.69 -4.74 10.99
C ILE A 248 12.84 -5.60 10.48
N LYS A 249 14.09 -5.10 10.60
CA LYS A 249 15.28 -5.85 10.18
C LYS A 249 15.46 -7.15 10.95
N GLU A 250 15.19 -7.15 12.25
CA GLU A 250 15.30 -8.34 13.11
C GLU A 250 14.27 -9.43 12.75
N LEU A 251 13.11 -9.05 12.24
CA LEU A 251 12.05 -9.97 11.82
C LEU A 251 12.30 -10.61 10.44
N CYS A 252 13.14 -10.01 9.61
CA CYS A 252 13.38 -10.45 8.25
C CYS A 252 14.53 -11.45 8.14
N LYS A 253 14.40 -12.34 7.16
CA LYS A 253 15.46 -13.30 6.84
C LYS A 253 16.72 -12.64 6.29
N TYR A 254 16.55 -11.54 5.57
CA TYR A 254 17.63 -10.78 4.94
C TYR A 254 17.46 -9.28 5.18
N VAL A 255 18.56 -8.56 5.16
CA VAL A 255 18.60 -7.11 5.11
C VAL A 255 19.38 -6.71 3.87
N THR A 256 18.78 -5.86 3.02
CA THR A 256 19.42 -5.35 1.81
C THR A 256 19.96 -3.92 2.02
N LEU A 257 20.39 -3.27 0.95
CA LEU A 257 20.80 -1.87 0.94
C LEU A 257 19.59 -0.95 1.12
N THR A 258 19.82 0.35 1.29
CA THR A 258 18.75 1.34 1.37
C THR A 258 18.05 1.53 0.01
N ASN A 259 16.88 2.16 0.02
CA ASN A 259 16.17 2.52 -1.21
C ASN A 259 16.97 3.51 -2.09
N ASP A 260 17.80 4.36 -1.50
CA ASP A 260 18.70 5.28 -2.23
C ASP A 260 19.92 4.57 -2.84
N GLU A 261 20.27 3.38 -2.34
CA GLU A 261 21.38 2.55 -2.81
C GLU A 261 20.92 1.38 -3.70
N ALA A 262 19.71 1.48 -4.27
CA ALA A 262 19.10 0.45 -5.11
C ALA A 262 18.97 -0.93 -4.43
N GLY A 263 18.57 -0.96 -3.13
CA GLY A 263 18.45 -2.17 -2.32
C GLY A 263 17.57 -3.25 -2.92
N VAL A 264 16.48 -2.87 -3.63
CA VAL A 264 15.62 -3.82 -4.36
C VAL A 264 16.40 -4.57 -5.44
N ALA A 265 17.22 -3.88 -6.22
CA ALA A 265 18.04 -4.53 -7.26
C ALA A 265 19.07 -5.48 -6.66
N HIS A 266 19.71 -5.07 -5.55
CA HIS A 266 20.64 -5.91 -4.82
C HIS A 266 19.96 -7.19 -4.32
N ALA A 267 18.78 -7.08 -3.70
CA ALA A 267 18.05 -8.22 -3.16
C ALA A 267 17.61 -9.21 -4.27
N ILE A 268 17.04 -8.70 -5.37
CA ILE A 268 16.61 -9.53 -6.49
C ILE A 268 17.78 -10.35 -7.04
N ARG A 269 18.91 -9.70 -7.33
CA ARG A 269 20.08 -10.39 -7.93
C ARG A 269 20.80 -11.33 -6.97
N THR A 270 20.69 -11.08 -5.66
CA THR A 270 21.39 -11.89 -4.65
C THR A 270 20.60 -13.12 -4.23
N TRP A 271 19.26 -13.01 -4.14
CA TRP A 271 18.46 -14.05 -3.50
C TRP A 271 17.29 -14.58 -4.35
N ALA A 272 16.93 -13.92 -5.48
CA ALA A 272 15.84 -14.39 -6.33
C ALA A 272 16.32 -14.97 -7.67
N LEU A 273 17.41 -14.46 -8.24
CA LEU A 273 18.05 -14.91 -9.47
C LEU A 273 19.26 -15.79 -9.16
#